data_999b394913ad53ff6962ad63315543da
#
_entry.id   999b394913ad53ff6962ad63315543da
#
_cell.length_a   1.000
_cell.length_b   1.000
_cell.length_c   1.000
_cell.angle_alpha   90.00
_cell.angle_beta   90.00
_cell.angle_gamma   90.00
#
_symmetry.space_group_name_H-M   'P 1'
#
loop_
_entity.id
_entity.type
_entity.pdbx_description
1 polymer ?
#
loop_
_entity_poly.entity_id
_entity_poly.type
_entity_poly.pdbx_seq_one_letter_code
_entity_poly.pdbx_strand_id
1 'polypeptide(L)'
;DPLNRLFDFVIKTFINAKGRKLNSLEVHDVVCMIGDIVVVGGVRRSALISLSNLSDKRMREAKMGNWFDEEQTPWRGLANNSVAYTEKPDMETFMEEWLSLIKSKSGERGIFNRVASQKQAAKWKRRSESMTYGTNPCSEIILRDKQFCNLTEVVVRAEDTHETLLEKVRLATILGTFQS
;
A
#
# COMPACT_ATOMS: atom_id res chain seq x y z
N ASP A 1 -12.56 -19.74 -13.65
CA ASP A 1 -13.15 -19.16 -12.45
C ASP A 1 -12.04 -18.51 -11.61
N PRO A 2 -12.13 -17.22 -11.26
CA PRO A 2 -11.12 -16.52 -10.47
C PRO A 2 -10.84 -17.18 -9.11
N LEU A 3 -11.86 -17.71 -8.46
CA LEU A 3 -11.73 -18.37 -7.17
C LEU A 3 -10.91 -19.67 -7.27
N ASN A 4 -11.15 -20.49 -8.30
CA ASN A 4 -10.36 -21.69 -8.53
C ASN A 4 -8.89 -21.34 -8.80
N ARG A 5 -8.64 -20.27 -9.59
CA ARG A 5 -7.28 -19.77 -9.84
C ARG A 5 -6.57 -19.38 -8.53
N LEU A 6 -7.28 -18.70 -7.61
CA LEU A 6 -6.74 -18.37 -6.30
C LEU A 6 -6.39 -19.62 -5.49
N PHE A 7 -7.27 -20.60 -5.40
CA PHE A 7 -7.02 -21.82 -4.65
C PHE A 7 -5.83 -22.61 -5.23
N ASP A 8 -5.76 -22.75 -6.54
CA ASP A 8 -4.65 -23.43 -7.20
C ASP A 8 -3.32 -22.71 -6.92
N PHE A 9 -3.32 -21.38 -6.95
CA PHE A 9 -2.14 -20.58 -6.64
C PHE A 9 -1.69 -20.76 -5.19
N VAL A 10 -2.64 -20.70 -4.25
CA VAL A 10 -2.35 -20.88 -2.82
C VAL A 10 -1.80 -22.30 -2.56
N ILE A 11 -2.46 -23.33 -3.08
CA ILE A 11 -2.02 -24.72 -2.92
C ILE A 11 -0.59 -24.90 -3.46
N LYS A 12 -0.31 -24.43 -4.67
CA LYS A 12 1.04 -24.50 -5.27
C LYS A 12 2.07 -23.78 -4.41
N THR A 13 1.74 -22.58 -3.91
CA THR A 13 2.64 -21.81 -3.06
C THR A 13 3.00 -22.55 -1.77
N PHE A 14 2.00 -23.14 -1.10
CA PHE A 14 2.24 -23.91 0.13
C PHE A 14 2.98 -25.23 -0.14
N ILE A 15 2.70 -25.92 -1.23
CA ILE A 15 3.43 -27.14 -1.62
C ILE A 15 4.92 -26.79 -1.84
N ASN A 16 5.21 -25.71 -2.57
CA ASN A 16 6.58 -25.26 -2.83
C ASN A 16 7.32 -24.81 -1.56
N ALA A 17 6.58 -24.35 -0.55
CA ALA A 17 7.10 -23.94 0.74
C ALA A 17 7.18 -25.09 1.77
N LYS A 18 6.87 -26.33 1.37
CA LYS A 18 6.86 -27.47 2.30
C LYS A 18 8.17 -27.56 3.09
N GLY A 19 8.05 -27.65 4.42
CA GLY A 19 9.20 -27.75 5.33
C GLY A 19 9.83 -26.41 5.75
N ARG A 20 9.30 -25.28 5.30
CA ARG A 20 9.74 -23.93 5.69
C ARG A 20 8.56 -22.96 5.82
N LYS A 21 8.81 -21.81 6.41
CA LYS A 21 7.83 -20.69 6.38
C LYS A 21 7.81 -20.05 4.98
N LEU A 22 6.68 -19.46 4.63
CA LEU A 22 6.58 -18.57 3.48
C LEU A 22 7.54 -17.38 3.65
N ASN A 23 8.19 -16.98 2.57
CA ASN A 23 8.97 -15.74 2.55
C ASN A 23 8.05 -14.52 2.30
N SER A 24 8.61 -13.32 2.44
CA SER A 24 7.88 -12.05 2.29
C SER A 24 7.18 -11.91 0.93
N LEU A 25 7.84 -12.33 -0.14
CA LEU A 25 7.30 -12.22 -1.50
C LEU A 25 6.17 -13.23 -1.75
N GLU A 26 6.30 -14.46 -1.25
CA GLU A 26 5.23 -15.46 -1.32
C GLU A 26 3.97 -15.01 -0.58
N VAL A 27 4.13 -14.41 0.61
CA VAL A 27 3.01 -13.82 1.34
C VAL A 27 2.40 -12.64 0.56
N HIS A 28 3.24 -11.76 0.03
CA HIS A 28 2.81 -10.64 -0.80
C HIS A 28 1.98 -11.13 -2.01
N ASP A 29 2.47 -12.13 -2.73
CA ASP A 29 1.81 -12.65 -3.91
C ASP A 29 0.45 -13.31 -3.58
N VAL A 30 0.36 -14.05 -2.46
CA VAL A 30 -0.93 -14.60 -1.99
C VAL A 30 -1.93 -13.50 -1.68
N VAL A 31 -1.52 -12.44 -0.99
CA VAL A 31 -2.39 -11.31 -0.66
C VAL A 31 -2.82 -10.55 -1.92
N CYS A 32 -1.92 -10.36 -2.88
CA CYS A 32 -2.24 -9.75 -4.16
C CYS A 32 -3.26 -10.62 -4.94
N MET A 33 -3.10 -11.94 -4.96
CA MET A 33 -4.04 -12.85 -5.63
C MET A 33 -5.43 -12.82 -4.97
N ILE A 34 -5.51 -12.68 -3.64
CA ILE A 34 -6.79 -12.49 -2.95
C ILE A 34 -7.44 -11.18 -3.42
N GLY A 35 -6.68 -10.10 -3.50
CA GLY A 35 -7.19 -8.81 -3.99
C GLY A 35 -7.59 -8.84 -5.46
N ASP A 36 -6.91 -9.61 -6.30
CA ASP A 36 -7.17 -9.71 -7.75
C ASP A 36 -8.55 -10.30 -8.07
N ILE A 37 -9.07 -11.16 -7.22
CA ILE A 37 -10.41 -11.73 -7.40
C ILE A 37 -11.55 -10.82 -6.94
N VAL A 38 -11.25 -9.72 -6.25
CA VAL A 38 -12.24 -8.76 -5.74
C VAL A 38 -12.57 -7.74 -6.83
N VAL A 39 -13.30 -8.19 -7.85
CA VAL A 39 -13.74 -7.37 -8.98
C VAL A 39 -15.26 -7.39 -9.06
N VAL A 40 -15.89 -6.22 -9.11
CA VAL A 40 -17.34 -6.06 -9.27
C VAL A 40 -17.62 -5.12 -10.45
N GLY A 41 -18.42 -5.59 -11.42
CA GLY A 41 -18.77 -4.79 -12.58
C GLY A 41 -17.57 -4.40 -13.45
N GLY A 42 -16.55 -5.25 -13.54
CA GLY A 42 -15.32 -4.99 -14.30
C GLY A 42 -14.37 -3.97 -13.64
N VAL A 43 -14.67 -3.50 -12.44
CA VAL A 43 -13.87 -2.53 -11.70
C VAL A 43 -13.20 -3.18 -10.48
N ARG A 44 -11.89 -2.96 -10.33
CA ARG A 44 -11.13 -3.39 -9.15
C ARG A 44 -11.65 -2.66 -7.90
N ARG A 45 -11.97 -3.43 -6.86
CA ARG A 45 -12.50 -2.92 -5.58
C ARG A 45 -11.53 -3.03 -4.41
N SER A 46 -10.32 -3.52 -4.64
CA SER A 46 -9.28 -3.59 -3.63
C SER A 46 -7.99 -2.93 -4.10
N ALA A 47 -7.26 -2.39 -3.17
CA ALA A 47 -5.91 -1.89 -3.37
C ALA A 47 -5.11 -2.16 -2.10
N LEU A 48 -3.82 -2.42 -2.26
CA LEU A 48 -2.93 -2.81 -1.18
C LEU A 48 -1.72 -1.88 -1.13
N ILE A 49 -1.15 -1.75 0.05
CA ILE A 49 0.23 -1.28 0.19
C ILE A 49 1.02 -2.33 0.96
N SER A 50 2.20 -2.65 0.46
CA SER A 50 3.16 -3.50 1.13
C SER A 50 4.30 -2.65 1.67
N LEU A 51 4.44 -2.62 3.00
CA LEU A 51 5.52 -1.95 3.69
C LEU A 51 6.55 -2.99 4.11
N SER A 52 7.72 -2.96 3.50
CA SER A 52 8.78 -3.95 3.71
C SER A 52 10.02 -3.33 4.34
N ASN A 53 10.83 -4.15 4.98
CA ASN A 53 12.09 -3.70 5.56
C ASN A 53 13.11 -3.34 4.48
N LEU A 54 14.02 -2.44 4.80
CA LEU A 54 15.09 -2.02 3.89
C LEU A 54 15.97 -3.20 3.45
N SER A 55 16.23 -4.14 4.35
CA SER A 55 17.01 -5.36 4.07
C SER A 55 16.29 -6.41 3.20
N ASP A 56 15.01 -6.23 2.92
CA ASP A 56 14.24 -7.20 2.14
C ASP A 56 14.47 -7.02 0.62
N LYS A 57 15.49 -7.68 0.12
CA LYS A 57 15.86 -7.66 -1.32
C LYS A 57 14.77 -8.22 -2.22
N ARG A 58 14.01 -9.25 -1.76
CA ARG A 58 12.91 -9.83 -2.55
C ARG A 58 11.82 -8.80 -2.83
N MET A 59 11.44 -8.05 -1.80
CA MET A 59 10.45 -6.99 -1.94
C MET A 59 10.99 -5.79 -2.73
N ARG A 60 12.29 -5.51 -2.65
CA ARG A 60 12.94 -4.48 -3.49
C ARG A 60 12.82 -4.81 -4.97
N GLU A 61 12.94 -6.08 -5.33
CA GLU A 61 12.99 -6.56 -6.70
C GLU A 61 11.65 -7.12 -7.21
N ALA A 62 10.60 -7.06 -6.39
CA ALA A 62 9.31 -7.69 -6.69
C ALA A 62 8.69 -7.27 -8.03
N LYS A 63 8.98 -6.05 -8.48
CA LYS A 63 8.48 -5.48 -9.73
C LYS A 63 9.61 -5.02 -10.65
N MET A 64 10.61 -5.88 -10.80
CA MET A 64 11.67 -5.70 -11.78
C MET A 64 11.33 -6.40 -13.10
N GLY A 65 11.82 -5.85 -14.21
CA GLY A 65 11.64 -6.43 -15.55
C GLY A 65 10.18 -6.40 -16.01
N ASN A 66 9.77 -7.45 -16.69
CA ASN A 66 8.43 -7.57 -17.29
C ASN A 66 7.42 -8.24 -16.33
N TRP A 67 7.45 -7.89 -15.06
CA TRP A 67 6.59 -8.47 -14.02
C TRP A 67 5.08 -8.38 -14.32
N PHE A 68 4.68 -7.42 -15.16
CA PHE A 68 3.27 -7.14 -15.53
C PHE A 68 2.75 -8.04 -16.66
N ASP A 69 3.62 -8.81 -17.31
CA ASP A 69 3.20 -9.75 -18.35
C ASP A 69 2.30 -10.85 -17.76
N GLU A 70 1.28 -11.28 -18.50
CA GLU A 70 0.30 -12.26 -18.04
C GLU A 70 0.93 -13.59 -17.61
N GLU A 71 2.05 -13.96 -18.23
CA GLU A 71 2.81 -15.18 -17.93
C GLU A 71 3.73 -15.04 -16.70
N GLN A 72 3.88 -13.81 -16.17
CA GLN A 72 4.76 -13.52 -15.05
C GLN A 72 3.96 -13.35 -13.75
N THR A 73 3.90 -12.14 -13.22
CA THR A 73 3.32 -11.84 -11.91
C THR A 73 2.39 -10.62 -11.95
N PRO A 74 1.42 -10.56 -12.87
CA PRO A 74 0.59 -9.36 -13.07
C PRO A 74 -0.25 -8.99 -11.85
N TRP A 75 -0.58 -9.97 -10.99
CA TRP A 75 -1.29 -9.71 -9.72
C TRP A 75 -0.54 -8.74 -8.78
N ARG A 76 0.79 -8.60 -8.92
CA ARG A 76 1.56 -7.62 -8.13
C ARG A 76 1.18 -6.19 -8.42
N GLY A 77 0.50 -5.91 -9.52
CA GLY A 77 -0.09 -4.60 -9.82
C GLY A 77 -1.17 -4.16 -8.84
N LEU A 78 -1.69 -5.07 -8.01
CA LEU A 78 -2.66 -4.74 -6.97
C LEU A 78 -2.05 -3.99 -5.77
N ALA A 79 -0.78 -4.20 -5.49
CA ALA A 79 -0.09 -3.59 -4.36
C ALA A 79 0.83 -2.47 -4.81
N ASN A 80 0.80 -1.34 -4.12
CA ASN A 80 1.92 -0.41 -4.09
C ASN A 80 2.97 -0.94 -3.11
N ASN A 81 4.23 -0.91 -3.47
CA ASN A 81 5.31 -1.40 -2.62
C ASN A 81 6.15 -0.22 -2.12
N SER A 82 6.39 -0.16 -0.82
CA SER A 82 7.24 0.85 -0.20
C SER A 82 8.18 0.24 0.83
N VAL A 83 9.37 0.82 0.95
CA VAL A 83 10.26 0.54 2.07
C VAL A 83 9.83 1.38 3.27
N ALA A 84 9.75 0.75 4.45
CA ALA A 84 9.43 1.43 5.70
C ALA A 84 10.71 1.76 6.46
N TYR A 85 11.13 3.03 6.44
CA TYR A 85 12.26 3.49 7.23
C TYR A 85 11.87 3.63 8.70
N THR A 86 12.58 2.92 9.55
CA THR A 86 12.48 3.00 11.02
C THR A 86 13.59 3.86 11.62
N GLU A 87 14.60 4.17 10.84
CA GLU A 87 15.73 5.02 11.17
C GLU A 87 16.28 5.67 9.88
N LYS A 88 17.19 6.62 10.02
CA LYS A 88 17.90 7.18 8.87
C LYS A 88 18.87 6.14 8.31
N PRO A 89 18.74 5.72 7.06
CA PRO A 89 19.70 4.79 6.46
C PRO A 89 21.06 5.48 6.25
N ASP A 90 22.11 4.66 6.20
CA ASP A 90 23.39 5.14 5.68
C ASP A 90 23.30 5.49 4.18
N MET A 91 24.29 6.22 3.68
CA MET A 91 24.27 6.73 2.31
C MET A 91 24.35 5.60 1.28
N GLU A 92 25.13 4.56 1.53
CA GLU A 92 25.30 3.43 0.61
C GLU A 92 23.97 2.68 0.42
N THR A 93 23.35 2.30 1.53
CA THR A 93 22.04 1.63 1.55
C THR A 93 20.96 2.48 0.88
N PHE A 94 20.96 3.79 1.13
CA PHE A 94 20.02 4.72 0.48
C PHE A 94 20.23 4.78 -1.03
N MET A 95 21.47 4.85 -1.49
CA MET A 95 21.80 4.90 -2.92
C MET A 95 21.49 3.59 -3.63
N GLU A 96 21.66 2.43 -2.97
CA GLU A 96 21.21 1.14 -3.51
C GLU A 96 19.70 1.11 -3.75
N GLU A 97 18.93 1.66 -2.82
CA GLU A 97 17.47 1.74 -2.95
C GLU A 97 17.07 2.66 -4.11
N TRP A 98 17.71 3.82 -4.24
CA TRP A 98 17.52 4.73 -5.37
C TRP A 98 17.86 4.08 -6.71
N LEU A 99 18.98 3.38 -6.77
CA LEU A 99 19.40 2.70 -8.00
C LEU A 99 18.40 1.60 -8.39
N SER A 100 17.87 0.86 -7.42
CA SER A 100 16.81 -0.12 -7.63
C SER A 100 15.54 0.53 -8.19
N LEU A 101 15.12 1.65 -7.62
CA LEU A 101 13.96 2.42 -8.07
C LEU A 101 14.10 2.85 -9.54
N ILE A 102 15.27 3.39 -9.91
CA ILE A 102 15.56 3.81 -11.29
C ILE A 102 15.54 2.61 -12.25
N LYS A 103 16.18 1.50 -11.86
CA LYS A 103 16.27 0.28 -12.68
C LYS A 103 14.93 -0.41 -12.89
N SER A 104 14.04 -0.38 -11.90
CA SER A 104 12.72 -1.01 -11.98
C SER A 104 11.84 -0.37 -13.04
N LYS A 105 12.02 0.93 -13.35
CA LYS A 105 11.16 1.73 -14.24
C LYS A 105 9.68 1.74 -13.86
N SER A 106 9.33 1.16 -12.72
CA SER A 106 7.96 1.08 -12.20
C SER A 106 7.65 2.17 -11.17
N GLY A 107 8.66 2.96 -10.75
CA GLY A 107 8.51 3.92 -9.65
C GLY A 107 8.45 3.27 -8.27
N GLU A 108 8.72 1.98 -8.16
CA GLU A 108 8.67 1.22 -6.92
C GLU A 108 10.04 0.55 -6.61
N ARG A 109 10.34 0.36 -5.33
CA ARG A 109 9.44 0.61 -4.18
C ARG A 109 9.58 2.06 -3.70
N GLY A 110 8.45 2.66 -3.29
CA GLY A 110 8.41 3.99 -2.70
C GLY A 110 9.03 4.02 -1.29
N ILE A 111 8.99 5.20 -0.66
CA ILE A 111 9.57 5.42 0.68
C ILE A 111 8.46 5.83 1.65
N PHE A 112 8.32 5.07 2.75
CA PHE A 112 7.47 5.41 3.89
C PHE A 112 8.34 5.61 5.13
N ASN A 113 8.37 6.82 5.67
CA ASN A 113 9.12 7.10 6.89
C ASN A 113 8.24 6.92 8.12
N ARG A 114 8.39 5.77 8.79
CA ARG A 114 7.58 5.40 9.96
C ARG A 114 7.83 6.33 11.15
N VAL A 115 9.06 6.76 11.37
CA VAL A 115 9.41 7.71 12.45
C VAL A 115 8.78 9.07 12.22
N ALA A 116 8.82 9.58 10.99
CA ALA A 116 8.16 10.83 10.64
C ALA A 116 6.64 10.72 10.82
N SER A 117 6.05 9.58 10.47
CA SER A 117 4.62 9.31 10.68
C SER A 117 4.23 9.32 12.14
N GLN A 118 5.04 8.73 13.02
CA GLN A 118 4.85 8.75 14.47
C GLN A 118 4.86 10.20 15.01
N LYS A 119 5.87 10.99 14.65
CA LYS A 119 5.98 12.40 15.04
C LYS A 119 4.80 13.23 14.54
N GLN A 120 4.42 13.04 13.28
CA GLN A 120 3.29 13.77 12.69
C GLN A 120 1.96 13.37 13.34
N ALA A 121 1.75 12.09 13.65
CA ALA A 121 0.56 11.61 14.34
C ALA A 121 0.41 12.20 15.76
N ALA A 122 1.54 12.39 16.47
CA ALA A 122 1.57 12.96 17.81
C ALA A 122 1.47 14.48 17.85
N LYS A 123 1.79 15.19 16.76
CA LYS A 123 1.90 16.66 16.69
C LYS A 123 0.72 17.40 17.31
N TRP A 124 -0.48 16.90 17.11
CA TRP A 124 -1.72 17.54 17.61
C TRP A 124 -2.29 16.85 18.85
N LYS A 125 -1.50 15.98 19.50
CA LYS A 125 -1.92 15.25 20.71
C LYS A 125 -3.17 14.36 20.53
N ARG A 126 -3.53 14.05 19.31
CA ARG A 126 -4.69 13.20 18.96
C ARG A 126 -4.36 11.72 18.92
N ARG A 127 -3.09 11.38 18.67
CA ARG A 127 -2.59 10.02 18.56
C ARG A 127 -1.26 9.88 19.28
N SER A 128 -0.93 8.67 19.74
CA SER A 128 0.30 8.40 20.45
C SER A 128 1.52 8.30 19.51
N GLU A 129 2.64 8.87 19.91
CA GLU A 129 3.92 8.72 19.21
C GLU A 129 4.49 7.29 19.33
N SER A 130 4.13 6.56 20.39
CA SER A 130 4.64 5.21 20.62
C SER A 130 4.01 4.11 19.76
N MET A 131 2.99 4.43 18.98
CA MET A 131 2.30 3.45 18.12
C MET A 131 3.05 3.22 16.82
N THR A 132 3.00 1.97 16.34
CA THR A 132 3.43 1.66 14.98
C THR A 132 2.32 2.05 14.00
N TYR A 133 2.69 2.85 13.01
CA TYR A 133 1.79 3.28 11.96
C TYR A 133 2.15 2.66 10.62
N GLY A 134 1.12 2.41 9.84
CA GLY A 134 1.17 2.17 8.41
C GLY A 134 0.43 3.29 7.67
N THR A 135 0.02 3.02 6.46
CA THR A 135 -0.69 3.97 5.61
C THR A 135 -1.67 3.23 4.70
N ASN A 136 -2.61 3.97 4.11
CA ASN A 136 -3.42 3.48 3.01
C ASN A 136 -2.57 3.35 1.72
N PRO A 137 -3.07 2.71 0.65
CA PRO A 137 -2.29 2.43 -0.57
C PRO A 137 -1.64 3.65 -1.22
N CYS A 138 -2.27 4.82 -1.17
CA CYS A 138 -1.74 6.07 -1.75
C CYS A 138 -0.87 6.88 -0.79
N SER A 139 -0.75 6.45 0.47
CA SER A 139 0.11 7.03 1.53
C SER A 139 -0.30 8.42 2.05
N GLU A 140 -1.52 8.86 1.79
CA GLU A 140 -2.02 10.15 2.30
C GLU A 140 -2.60 10.07 3.72
N ILE A 141 -2.94 8.86 4.21
CA ILE A 141 -3.57 8.66 5.52
C ILE A 141 -2.71 7.73 6.38
N ILE A 142 -2.30 8.22 7.55
CA ILE A 142 -1.57 7.43 8.56
C ILE A 142 -2.56 6.58 9.34
N LEU A 143 -2.41 5.26 9.30
CA LEU A 143 -3.30 4.29 9.92
C LEU A 143 -2.60 3.51 11.03
N ARG A 144 -3.34 3.22 12.10
CA ARG A 144 -2.98 2.21 13.11
C ARG A 144 -3.40 0.82 12.63
N ASP A 145 -2.96 -0.20 13.34
CA ASP A 145 -3.46 -1.56 13.12
C ASP A 145 -4.99 -1.61 13.21
N LYS A 146 -5.60 -2.37 12.30
CA LYS A 146 -7.06 -2.57 12.18
C LYS A 146 -7.86 -1.28 11.91
N GLN A 147 -7.24 -0.20 11.49
CA GLN A 147 -7.92 0.98 11.00
C GLN A 147 -8.17 0.89 9.50
N PHE A 148 -9.21 1.52 9.07
CA PHE A 148 -9.54 1.73 7.65
C PHE A 148 -9.69 3.21 7.34
N CYS A 149 -9.68 3.59 6.08
CA CYS A 149 -9.93 4.95 5.64
C CYS A 149 -11.21 5.02 4.80
N ASN A 150 -12.02 6.04 5.07
CA ASN A 150 -13.14 6.43 4.22
C ASN A 150 -12.76 7.70 3.48
N LEU A 151 -13.09 7.74 2.19
CA LEU A 151 -12.81 8.89 1.35
C LEU A 151 -14.11 9.58 0.98
N THR A 152 -14.11 10.89 1.08
CA THR A 152 -15.11 11.77 0.48
C THR A 152 -14.40 12.82 -0.34
N GLU A 153 -14.98 13.18 -1.46
CA GLU A 153 -14.42 14.16 -2.39
C GLU A 153 -15.28 15.41 -2.45
N VAL A 154 -14.63 16.55 -2.46
CA VAL A 154 -15.28 17.86 -2.68
C VAL A 154 -14.79 18.43 -4.00
N VAL A 155 -15.68 18.57 -4.96
CA VAL A 155 -15.37 19.20 -6.24
C VAL A 155 -15.41 20.71 -6.09
N VAL A 156 -14.28 21.36 -6.27
CA VAL A 156 -14.15 22.82 -6.30
C VAL A 156 -14.52 23.33 -7.70
N ARG A 157 -15.40 24.32 -7.76
CA ARG A 157 -15.82 24.97 -9.00
C ARG A 157 -15.32 26.42 -9.03
N ALA A 158 -15.26 27.00 -10.22
CA ALA A 158 -14.80 28.38 -10.39
C ALA A 158 -15.70 29.41 -9.69
N GLU A 159 -16.99 29.10 -9.57
CA GLU A 159 -17.99 29.91 -8.90
C GLU A 159 -18.05 29.75 -7.37
N ASP A 160 -17.26 28.84 -6.79
CA ASP A 160 -17.27 28.62 -5.35
C ASP A 160 -16.65 29.80 -4.60
N THR A 161 -17.38 30.25 -3.59
CA THR A 161 -16.87 31.18 -2.57
C THR A 161 -16.29 30.39 -1.39
N HIS A 162 -15.65 31.10 -0.47
CA HIS A 162 -15.17 30.48 0.77
C HIS A 162 -16.32 29.83 1.56
N GLU A 163 -17.47 30.46 1.63
CA GLU A 163 -18.64 29.97 2.36
C GLU A 163 -19.21 28.69 1.71
N THR A 164 -19.40 28.69 0.37
CA THR A 164 -19.94 27.51 -0.33
C THR A 164 -18.98 26.34 -0.25
N LEU A 165 -17.68 26.59 -0.33
CA LEU A 165 -16.67 25.56 -0.19
C LEU A 165 -16.64 24.97 1.22
N LEU A 166 -16.76 25.81 2.25
CA LEU A 166 -16.82 25.38 3.65
C LEU A 166 -18.07 24.51 3.91
N GLU A 167 -19.21 24.85 3.33
CA GLU A 167 -20.42 24.02 3.42
C GLU A 167 -20.26 22.66 2.75
N LYS A 168 -19.68 22.61 1.53
CA LYS A 168 -19.37 21.35 0.84
C LYS A 168 -18.45 20.47 1.68
N VAL A 169 -17.38 21.03 2.26
CA VAL A 169 -16.45 20.29 3.12
C VAL A 169 -17.15 19.80 4.39
N ARG A 170 -18.01 20.60 4.98
CA ARG A 170 -18.80 20.19 6.15
C ARG A 170 -19.69 18.99 5.84
N LEU A 171 -20.41 19.01 4.72
CA LEU A 171 -21.26 17.89 4.29
C LEU A 171 -20.44 16.65 4.00
N ALA A 172 -19.33 16.78 3.28
CA ALA A 172 -18.41 15.66 2.99
C ALA A 172 -17.85 15.05 4.28
N THR A 173 -17.51 15.86 5.27
CA THR A 173 -17.04 15.40 6.58
C THR A 173 -18.13 14.63 7.34
N ILE A 174 -19.36 15.10 7.31
CA ILE A 174 -20.50 14.38 7.92
C ILE A 174 -20.69 13.02 7.27
N LEU A 175 -20.72 12.96 5.92
CA LEU A 175 -20.84 11.70 5.17
C LEU A 175 -19.69 10.74 5.49
N GLY A 176 -18.44 11.21 5.47
CA GLY A 176 -17.28 10.40 5.82
C GLY A 176 -17.32 9.88 7.25
N THR A 177 -17.87 10.65 8.18
CA THR A 177 -18.05 10.23 9.58
C THR A 177 -19.11 9.14 9.71
N PHE A 178 -20.21 9.23 8.98
CA PHE A 178 -21.25 8.20 8.99
C PHE A 178 -20.79 6.87 8.33
N GLN A 179 -19.82 6.91 7.44
CA GLN A 179 -19.22 5.72 6.85
C GLN A 179 -18.27 4.97 7.80
N SER A 180 -17.82 5.60 8.87
CA SER A 180 -16.89 5.06 9.85
C SER A 180 -17.59 4.27 10.95
#